data_69d1bd0c82dd449ecae72c44fb5eba3c
#
_entry.id   69d1bd0c82dd449ecae72c44fb5eba3c
#
_cell.length_a   1.000
_cell.length_b   1.000
_cell.length_c   1.000
_cell.angle_alpha   90.00
_cell.angle_beta   90.00
_cell.angle_gamma   90.00
#
_symmetry.space_group_name_H-M   'P 1'
#
loop_
_entity.id
_entity.type
_entity.pdbx_description
1 polymer ?
#
loop_
_entity_poly.entity_id
_entity_poly.type
_entity_poly.pdbx_seq_one_letter_code
_entity_poly.pdbx_strand_id
1 'polypeptide(L)' 'MAELADSTARRYEVLRPHLSEFQRRLWLGAEAAELGPGGVAVVAAATGVAADTVRTS' A
#
# COMPACT_ATOMS: atom_id res chain seq x y z
N MET A 1 -5.21 -1.91 14.22
CA MET A 1 -4.20 -2.06 13.16
C MET A 1 -4.56 -3.15 12.16
N ALA A 2 -5.06 -4.29 12.63
CA ALA A 2 -5.48 -5.35 11.71
C ALA A 2 -6.56 -4.88 10.72
N GLU A 3 -7.50 -4.06 11.20
CA GLU A 3 -8.56 -3.53 10.34
C GLU A 3 -8.01 -2.66 9.22
N LEU A 4 -7.01 -1.81 9.53
CA LEU A 4 -6.39 -0.97 8.51
C LEU A 4 -5.63 -1.81 7.49
N ALA A 5 -4.89 -2.82 7.96
CA ALA A 5 -4.16 -3.71 7.07
C ALA A 5 -5.12 -4.49 6.17
N ASP A 6 -6.22 -5.00 6.74
CA ASP A 6 -7.22 -5.74 5.98
C ASP A 6 -7.90 -4.87 4.93
N SER A 7 -8.23 -3.63 5.29
CA SER A 7 -8.85 -2.69 4.37
C SER A 7 -7.90 -2.34 3.22
N THR A 8 -6.64 -2.08 3.53
CA THR A 8 -5.62 -1.81 2.53
C THR A 8 -5.43 -3.00 1.59
N ALA A 9 -5.37 -4.20 2.14
CA ALA A 9 -5.20 -5.42 1.35
C ALA A 9 -6.36 -5.62 0.40
N ARG A 10 -7.58 -5.40 0.85
CA ARG A 10 -8.78 -5.55 0.00
C ARG A 10 -8.78 -4.55 -1.14
N ARG A 11 -8.45 -3.29 -0.85
CA ARG A 11 -8.38 -2.26 -1.90
C ARG A 11 -7.31 -2.61 -2.92
N TYR A 12 -6.17 -3.07 -2.46
CA TYR A 12 -5.07 -3.44 -3.33
C TYR A 12 -5.48 -4.59 -4.26
N GLU A 13 -6.13 -5.62 -3.74
CA GLU A 13 -6.59 -6.74 -4.54
C GLU A 13 -7.56 -6.31 -5.64
N VAL A 14 -8.47 -5.41 -5.33
CA VAL A 14 -9.45 -4.90 -6.30
C VAL A 14 -8.79 -4.04 -7.36
N LEU A 15 -7.89 -3.15 -6.95
CA LEU A 15 -7.30 -2.16 -7.85
C LEU A 15 -6.11 -2.68 -8.66
N ARG A 16 -5.37 -3.61 -8.09
CA ARG A 16 -4.12 -4.07 -8.68
C ARG A 16 -4.18 -4.41 -10.16
N PRO A 17 -5.16 -5.19 -10.64
CA PRO A 17 -5.20 -5.55 -12.06
C PRO A 17 -5.53 -4.37 -12.98
N HIS A 18 -6.00 -3.25 -12.43
CA HIS A 18 -6.40 -2.07 -13.19
C HIS A 18 -5.37 -0.96 -13.16
N LEU A 19 -4.28 -1.13 -12.39
CA LEU A 19 -3.25 -0.12 -12.24
C LEU A 19 -2.00 -0.51 -13.01
N SER A 20 -1.40 0.47 -13.71
CA SER A 20 -0.06 0.30 -14.26
C SER A 20 0.93 0.20 -13.10
N GLU A 21 2.18 -0.18 -13.40
CA GLU A 21 3.20 -0.24 -12.36
C GLU A 21 3.40 1.12 -11.69
N PHE A 22 3.44 2.18 -12.49
CA PHE A 22 3.59 3.53 -11.96
C PHE A 22 2.42 3.92 -11.06
N GLN A 23 1.20 3.67 -11.53
CA GLN A 23 -0.01 3.98 -10.76
C GLN A 23 -0.07 3.18 -9.47
N ARG A 24 0.34 1.92 -9.52
CA ARG A 24 0.37 1.07 -8.34
C ARG A 24 1.32 1.61 -7.29
N ARG A 25 2.50 2.07 -7.70
CA ARG A 25 3.46 2.68 -6.78
C ARG A 25 2.92 3.95 -6.16
N LEU A 26 2.29 4.80 -6.98
CA LEU A 26 1.66 6.02 -6.46
C LEU A 26 0.60 5.71 -5.43
N TRP A 27 -0.22 4.70 -5.70
CA TRP A 27 -1.28 4.29 -4.77
C TRP A 27 -0.69 3.80 -3.44
N LEU A 28 0.34 2.96 -3.51
CA LEU A 28 0.99 2.45 -2.31
C LEU A 28 1.56 3.58 -1.46
N GLY A 29 2.23 4.54 -2.08
CA GLY A 29 2.77 5.70 -1.39
C GLY A 29 1.69 6.57 -0.77
N ALA A 30 0.59 6.77 -1.49
CA ALA A 30 -0.53 7.55 -0.98
C ALA A 30 -1.18 6.89 0.24
N GLU A 31 -1.35 5.57 0.20
CA GLU A 31 -1.90 4.83 1.34
C GLU A 31 -0.99 4.92 2.56
N ALA A 32 0.31 4.79 2.35
CA ALA A 32 1.28 4.90 3.44
C ALA A 32 1.26 6.29 4.05
N ALA A 33 1.19 7.33 3.23
CA ALA A 33 1.14 8.72 3.69
C ALA A 33 -0.13 8.98 4.50
N GLU A 34 -1.26 8.45 4.06
CA GLU A 34 -2.54 8.61 4.75
C GLU A 34 -2.52 8.00 6.14
N LEU A 35 -1.83 6.88 6.30
CA LEU A 35 -1.72 6.22 7.59
C LEU A 35 -0.77 6.93 8.56
N GLY A 36 0.14 7.75 8.03
CA GLY A 36 1.10 8.49 8.85
C GLY A 36 2.24 7.61 9.34
N PRO A 37 2.81 7.91 10.53
CA PRO A 37 3.94 7.13 11.05
C PRO A 37 3.62 5.63 11.12
N GLY A 38 4.51 4.81 10.60
CA GLY A 38 4.29 3.37 10.54
C GLY A 38 3.50 2.91 9.34
N GLY A 39 2.98 3.82 8.53
CA GLY A 39 2.15 3.47 7.36
C GLY A 39 2.87 2.63 6.34
N VAL A 40 4.16 2.88 6.12
CA VAL A 40 4.97 2.09 5.19
C VAL A 40 4.97 0.61 5.60
N ALA A 41 5.17 0.34 6.88
CA ALA A 41 5.21 -1.04 7.39
C ALA A 41 3.84 -1.71 7.23
N VAL A 42 2.76 -0.98 7.51
CA VAL A 42 1.40 -1.51 7.39
C VAL A 42 1.09 -1.85 5.93
N VAL A 43 1.38 -0.94 5.02
CA VAL A 43 1.11 -1.14 3.59
C VAL A 43 1.96 -2.28 3.05
N ALA A 44 3.24 -2.33 3.40
CA ALA A 44 4.13 -3.41 2.97
C ALA A 44 3.61 -4.77 3.43
N ALA A 45 3.21 -4.88 4.69
CA ALA A 45 2.67 -6.12 5.24
C ALA A 45 1.35 -6.52 4.56
N ALA A 46 0.48 -5.55 4.31
CA ALA A 46 -0.84 -5.82 3.74
C ALA A 46 -0.78 -6.24 2.28
N THR A 47 0.19 -5.71 1.53
CA THR A 47 0.25 -5.90 0.07
C THR A 47 1.33 -6.89 -0.36
N GLY A 48 2.26 -7.24 0.52
CA GLY A 48 3.39 -8.07 0.17
C GLY A 48 4.48 -7.35 -0.62
N VAL A 49 4.34 -6.06 -0.82
CA VAL A 49 5.33 -5.23 -1.52
C VAL A 49 6.42 -4.85 -0.52
N ALA A 50 7.67 -4.85 -0.99
CA ALA A 50 8.79 -4.47 -0.12
C ALA A 50 8.62 -3.05 0.42
N ALA A 51 8.99 -2.86 1.69
CA ALA A 51 8.90 -1.54 2.33
C ALA A 51 9.67 -0.47 1.57
N ASP A 52 10.83 -0.81 1.01
CA ASP A 52 11.61 0.14 0.22
C ASP A 52 10.84 0.63 -1.01
N THR A 53 10.10 -0.26 -1.68
CA THR A 53 9.28 0.10 -2.83
C THR A 53 8.16 1.04 -2.41
N VAL A 54 7.49 0.76 -1.29
CA VAL A 54 6.43 1.62 -0.77
C VAL A 54 6.99 3.00 -0.42
N ARG A 55 8.16 3.02 0.25
CA ARG A 55 8.78 4.26 0.71
C ARG A 55 9.21 5.16 -0.42
N THR A 56 9.67 4.60 -1.52
CA THR A 56 10.17 5.39 -2.66
C THR A 56 9.09 5.78 -3.65
N SER A 57 7.87 5.43 -3.38
CA SER A 57 6.75 5.71 -4.30
C SER A 57 6.24 7.14 -4.25
#